data_e7c99a8d30e4de41c54974170c01f934
#
_entry.id   e7c99a8d30e4de41c54974170c01f934
#
_cell.length_a   1.000
_cell.length_b   1.000
_cell.length_c   1.000
_cell.angle_alpha   90.00
_cell.angle_beta   90.00
_cell.angle_gamma   90.00
#
_symmetry.space_group_name_H-M   'P 1'
#
loop_
_entity.id
_entity.type
_entity.pdbx_description
1 polymer ?
#
loop_
_entity_poly.entity_id
_entity_poly.type
_entity_poly.pdbx_seq_one_letter_code
_entity_poly.pdbx_strand_id
1 'polypeptide(L)'
;SSSIFTTNVLNSETFLSHIGSDCGIANVNIGTSGAEIGGAFGGEKDTGGGRESGSDSWKVYMRRQTNTINWSTDMPLAQGIKFDIE
;
A
#
# COMPACT_ATOMS: atom_id res chain seq x y z
N SER A 1 -9.98 7.41 9.49
CA SER A 1 -10.21 8.43 8.45
C SER A 1 -10.07 9.83 9.02
N SER A 2 -9.79 10.77 8.14
CA SER A 2 -9.63 12.18 8.50
C SER A 2 -10.30 13.07 7.48
N SER A 3 -10.57 14.33 7.87
CA SER A 3 -11.22 15.29 6.99
C SER A 3 -10.67 16.68 7.21
N ILE A 4 -10.69 17.45 6.14
CA ILE A 4 -10.46 18.90 6.20
C ILE A 4 -11.67 19.59 5.56
N PHE A 5 -12.06 20.70 6.15
CA PHE A 5 -13.13 21.55 5.60
C PHE A 5 -12.52 22.89 5.24
N THR A 6 -12.42 23.16 3.94
CA THR A 6 -11.74 24.34 3.45
C THR A 6 -12.18 24.68 2.03
N THR A 7 -12.10 25.96 1.68
CA THR A 7 -12.24 26.41 0.29
C THR A 7 -10.88 26.79 -0.31
N ASN A 8 -9.80 26.63 0.47
CA ASN A 8 -8.44 26.94 0.03
C ASN A 8 -7.82 25.71 -0.59
N VAL A 9 -7.52 25.77 -1.88
CA VAL A 9 -6.95 24.63 -2.60
C VAL A 9 -5.57 24.26 -2.09
N LEU A 10 -4.76 25.23 -1.67
CA LEU A 10 -3.43 24.95 -1.13
C LEU A 10 -3.51 24.17 0.18
N ASN A 11 -4.48 24.52 1.03
CA ASN A 11 -4.68 23.80 2.28
C ASN A 11 -5.14 22.36 2.02
N SER A 12 -6.06 22.15 1.08
CA SER A 12 -6.52 20.81 0.76
C SER A 12 -5.41 19.96 0.16
N GLU A 13 -4.61 20.51 -0.73
CA GLU A 13 -3.50 19.79 -1.32
C GLU A 13 -2.42 19.44 -0.30
N THR A 14 -2.13 20.35 0.64
CA THR A 14 -1.19 20.07 1.72
C THR A 14 -1.71 18.96 2.62
N PHE A 15 -3.00 19.00 2.95
CA PHE A 15 -3.63 17.96 3.78
C PHE A 15 -3.55 16.58 3.14
N LEU A 16 -3.69 16.49 1.82
CA LEU A 16 -3.65 15.24 1.09
C LEU A 16 -2.22 14.80 0.74
N SER A 17 -1.23 15.62 1.00
CA SER A 17 0.17 15.32 0.69
C SER A 17 0.81 14.45 1.79
N HIS A 18 2.04 14.03 1.54
CA HIS A 18 2.80 13.21 2.49
C HIS A 18 3.12 13.91 3.82
N ILE A 19 3.05 15.24 3.87
CA ILE A 19 3.24 16.00 5.10
C ILE A 19 1.91 16.28 5.82
N GLY A 20 0.79 15.93 5.21
CA GLY A 20 -0.54 16.12 5.76
C GLY A 20 -1.05 14.90 6.51
N SER A 21 -2.28 14.50 6.19
CA SER A 21 -2.90 13.34 6.83
C SER A 21 -2.17 12.05 6.48
N ASP A 22 -1.94 11.20 7.48
CA ASP A 22 -1.39 9.87 7.29
C ASP A 22 -2.48 8.80 7.13
N CYS A 23 -3.75 9.19 7.19
CA CYS A 23 -4.87 8.27 7.09
C CYS A 23 -5.02 7.68 5.68
N GLY A 24 -5.43 6.42 5.62
CA GLY A 24 -5.74 5.78 4.34
C GLY A 24 -6.94 6.38 3.64
N ILE A 25 -7.87 6.97 4.42
CA ILE A 25 -8.99 7.73 3.87
C ILE A 25 -8.89 9.15 4.38
N ALA A 26 -8.63 10.07 3.47
CA ALA A 26 -8.52 11.48 3.75
C ALA A 26 -9.50 12.24 2.87
N ASN A 27 -10.40 12.96 3.48
CA ASN A 27 -11.52 13.61 2.80
C ASN A 27 -11.41 15.12 2.83
N VAL A 28 -11.92 15.76 1.79
CA VAL A 28 -12.03 17.22 1.72
C VAL A 28 -13.50 17.57 1.63
N ASN A 29 -13.96 18.39 2.57
CA ASN A 29 -15.33 18.91 2.63
C ASN A 29 -16.39 17.83 2.77
N ILE A 30 -16.02 16.72 3.36
CA ILE A 30 -16.95 15.64 3.74
C ILE A 30 -16.47 15.05 5.06
N GLY A 31 -17.38 14.57 5.85
CA GLY A 31 -17.06 14.04 7.18
C GLY A 31 -16.32 12.71 7.17
N THR A 32 -15.89 12.30 8.35
CA THR A 32 -15.14 11.05 8.54
C THR A 32 -16.04 9.84 8.73
N SER A 33 -17.33 10.03 8.95
CA SER A 33 -18.29 8.96 9.17
C SER A 33 -18.61 8.25 7.87
N GLY A 34 -18.68 6.93 7.90
CA GLY A 34 -19.05 6.16 6.73
C GLY A 34 -17.95 6.12 5.68
N ALA A 35 -16.89 5.40 5.98
CA ALA A 35 -15.84 5.16 4.99
C ALA A 35 -16.44 4.53 3.73
N GLU A 36 -16.01 5.01 2.57
CA GLU A 36 -16.47 4.44 1.31
C GLU A 36 -16.07 2.96 1.20
N ILE A 37 -17.03 2.13 0.83
CA ILE A 37 -16.80 0.70 0.69
C ILE A 37 -15.68 0.39 -0.31
N GLY A 38 -15.55 1.21 -1.36
CA GLY A 38 -14.49 1.04 -2.35
C GLY A 38 -13.12 1.49 -1.89
N GLY A 39 -13.02 2.20 -0.79
CA GLY A 39 -11.77 2.77 -0.30
C GLY A 39 -11.07 1.86 0.69
N ALA A 40 -9.76 1.73 0.55
CA ALA A 40 -8.94 0.96 1.49
C ALA A 40 -8.70 1.78 2.75
N PHE A 41 -9.01 1.22 3.90
CA PHE A 41 -8.90 1.87 5.21
C PHE A 41 -7.58 1.50 5.87
N GLY A 42 -6.93 2.48 6.48
CA GLY A 42 -5.65 2.25 7.19
C GLY A 42 -4.87 3.53 7.33
N GLY A 43 -3.54 3.44 7.29
CA GLY A 43 -2.68 4.60 7.44
C GLY A 43 -1.21 4.27 7.32
N GLU A 44 -0.37 5.28 7.55
CA GLU A 44 1.06 5.18 7.28
C GLU A 44 1.95 5.38 8.50
N LYS A 45 1.51 6.18 9.47
CA LYS A 45 2.31 6.51 10.66
C LYS A 45 1.68 5.89 11.88
N ASP A 46 1.20 6.74 12.80
CA ASP A 46 0.55 6.27 14.01
C ASP A 46 -0.79 5.60 13.73
N THR A 47 -1.37 5.83 12.56
CA THR A 47 -2.57 5.15 12.11
C THR A 47 -2.31 3.73 11.66
N GLY A 48 -1.08 3.26 11.74
CA GLY A 48 -0.69 1.91 11.40
C GLY A 48 -0.03 1.81 10.04
N GLY A 49 0.23 0.59 9.60
CA GLY A 49 0.76 0.32 8.27
C GLY A 49 -0.09 -0.74 7.59
N GLY A 50 -0.42 -0.50 6.35
CA GLY A 50 -1.26 -1.42 5.60
C GLY A 50 -2.65 -0.87 5.36
N ARG A 51 -3.49 -1.69 4.77
CA ARG A 51 -4.84 -1.30 4.39
C ARG A 51 -5.79 -2.48 4.57
N GLU A 52 -7.08 -2.15 4.73
CA GLU A 52 -8.13 -3.16 4.81
C GLU A 52 -9.40 -2.67 4.13
N SER A 53 -10.29 -3.57 3.85
CA SER A 53 -11.66 -3.37 3.43
C SER A 53 -11.84 -3.19 1.93
N GLY A 54 -11.29 -2.18 1.30
CA GLY A 54 -11.60 -1.88 -0.09
C GLY A 54 -10.39 -1.82 -1.01
N SER A 55 -10.63 -1.43 -2.27
CA SER A 55 -9.61 -1.27 -3.29
C SER A 55 -8.75 -2.55 -3.44
N ASP A 56 -7.45 -2.41 -3.43
CA ASP A 56 -6.51 -3.52 -3.55
C ASP A 56 -6.07 -4.09 -2.19
N SER A 57 -6.77 -3.73 -1.11
CA SER A 57 -6.42 -4.20 0.24
C SER A 57 -6.45 -5.73 0.36
N TRP A 58 -7.19 -6.44 -0.51
CA TRP A 58 -7.21 -7.89 -0.51
C TRP A 58 -5.82 -8.50 -0.65
N LYS A 59 -4.88 -7.75 -1.25
CA LYS A 59 -3.51 -8.23 -1.46
C LYS A 59 -2.76 -8.45 -0.15
N VAL A 60 -3.08 -7.68 0.90
CA VAL A 60 -2.40 -7.84 2.18
C VAL A 60 -2.77 -9.15 2.89
N TYR A 61 -3.89 -9.75 2.51
CA TYR A 61 -4.32 -11.03 3.05
C TYR A 61 -3.73 -12.22 2.32
N MET A 62 -2.99 -11.96 1.23
CA MET A 62 -2.39 -12.99 0.41
C MET A 62 -0.91 -13.13 0.75
N ARG A 63 -0.45 -14.36 0.74
CA ARG A 63 0.97 -14.62 0.92
C ARG A 63 1.70 -14.30 -0.38
N ARG A 64 2.65 -13.38 -0.30
CA ARG A 64 3.46 -13.01 -1.44
C ARG A 64 4.75 -13.82 -1.41
N GLN A 65 5.05 -14.46 -2.53
CA GLN A 65 6.25 -15.27 -2.64
C GLN A 65 6.71 -15.28 -4.10
N THR A 66 8.00 -15.09 -4.30
CA THR A 66 8.61 -15.24 -5.62
C THR A 66 9.14 -16.67 -5.72
N ASN A 67 8.77 -17.35 -6.78
CA ASN A 67 9.16 -18.74 -6.98
C ASN A 67 9.88 -18.88 -8.32
N THR A 68 10.90 -19.70 -8.31
CA THR A 68 11.59 -20.12 -9.52
C THR A 68 11.69 -21.63 -9.50
N ILE A 69 11.25 -22.25 -10.57
CA ILE A 69 11.27 -23.72 -10.70
C ILE A 69 12.21 -24.08 -11.83
N ASN A 70 13.26 -24.81 -11.52
CA ASN A 70 14.19 -25.32 -12.51
C ASN A 70 13.69 -26.65 -13.05
N TRP A 71 13.31 -26.67 -14.32
CA TRP A 71 12.79 -27.85 -15.00
C TRP A 71 13.88 -28.69 -15.66
N SER A 72 15.13 -28.17 -15.66
CA SER A 72 16.25 -28.89 -16.29
C SER A 72 16.95 -29.78 -15.29
N THR A 73 17.85 -30.61 -15.81
CA THR A 73 18.75 -31.42 -14.97
C THR A 73 20.01 -30.65 -14.61
N ASP A 74 20.22 -29.48 -15.21
CA ASP A 74 21.33 -28.59 -14.88
C ASP A 74 20.99 -27.78 -13.64
N MET A 75 22.01 -27.13 -13.07
CA MET A 75 21.86 -26.23 -11.92
C MET A 75 22.26 -24.83 -12.33
N PRO A 76 21.39 -24.11 -13.05
CA PRO A 76 21.69 -22.72 -13.40
C PRO A 76 21.63 -21.84 -12.17
N LEU A 77 22.52 -20.85 -12.11
CA LEU A 77 22.56 -19.88 -11.04
C LEU A 77 22.25 -18.51 -11.58
N ALA A 78 21.57 -17.70 -10.78
CA ALA A 78 21.22 -16.35 -11.15
C ALA A 78 22.47 -15.52 -11.43
N GLN A 79 22.37 -14.58 -12.37
CA GLN A 79 23.45 -13.62 -12.70
C GLN A 79 24.75 -14.29 -13.17
N GLY A 80 24.66 -15.49 -13.72
CA GLY A 80 25.82 -16.17 -14.25
C GLY A 80 26.82 -16.66 -13.20
N ILE A 81 26.44 -16.67 -11.94
CA ILE A 81 27.28 -17.20 -10.87
C ILE A 81 27.38 -18.71 -11.05
N LYS A 82 28.57 -19.23 -10.94
CA LYS A 82 28.82 -20.67 -11.02
C LYS A 82 29.53 -21.15 -9.77
N PHE A 83 29.12 -22.30 -9.29
CA PHE A 83 29.87 -23.01 -8.28
C PHE A 83 30.53 -24.23 -8.92
N ASP A 84 31.78 -24.50 -8.52
CA ASP A 84 32.43 -25.74 -8.86
C ASP A 84 31.88 -26.81 -7.92
N ILE A 85 31.01 -27.65 -8.46
CA ILE A 85 30.48 -28.78 -7.73
C ILE A 85 31.23 -30.02 -8.20
N GLU A 86 31.98 -30.60 -7.29
CA GLU A 86 32.65 -31.87 -7.56
C GLU A 86 31.77 -33.04 -7.21
#